data_a9fc4c3377a7ecd0efebadc3fe0242e2
#
_entry.id   a9fc4c3377a7ecd0efebadc3fe0242e2
#
_cell.length_a   1.000
_cell.length_b   1.000
_cell.length_c   1.000
_cell.angle_alpha   90.00
_cell.angle_beta   90.00
_cell.angle_gamma   90.00
#
_symmetry.space_group_name_H-M   'P 1'
#
loop_
_entity.id
_entity.type
_entity.pdbx_description
1 polymer ?
#
loop_
_entity_poly.entity_id
_entity_poly.type
_entity_poly.pdbx_seq_one_letter_code
_entity_poly.pdbx_strand_id
1 'polypeptide(L)'
;QFEEKPVSSTRIRTALEGGDIPAANAMLGMPYAIRFAVQHGAGLGRTLGVPTINQIYPQGFQLPRFGIYITRTKIGEKWYPSATGLGTRPTVNDDTSKVTCETFIPGFSGDLYGADPVVEFHAYLSPSKKFDSLDELKDCIHHAARRAQEYFAKPEKKAQNG
;
A
#
# COMPACT_ATOMS: atom_id res chain seq x y z
N GLN A 1 -7.92 -2.44 -24.66
CA GLN A 1 -6.63 -2.08 -25.25
C GLN A 1 -6.08 -0.85 -24.58
N PHE A 2 -4.98 -1.00 -23.93
CA PHE A 2 -4.30 0.10 -23.31
C PHE A 2 -3.33 0.72 -24.34
N GLU A 3 -3.69 1.88 -24.89
CA GLU A 3 -2.87 2.70 -25.79
C GLU A 3 -2.31 1.98 -27.05
N GLU A 4 -3.00 1.01 -27.60
CA GLU A 4 -2.60 0.29 -28.81
C GLU A 4 -1.18 -0.34 -28.77
N LYS A 5 -0.53 -0.37 -27.60
CA LYS A 5 0.79 -0.99 -27.44
C LYS A 5 0.65 -2.34 -26.76
N PRO A 6 1.45 -3.33 -27.17
CA PRO A 6 1.39 -4.63 -26.52
C PRO A 6 1.78 -4.54 -25.05
N VAL A 7 1.06 -5.26 -24.20
CA VAL A 7 1.40 -5.42 -22.79
C VAL A 7 2.70 -6.23 -22.71
N SER A 8 3.65 -5.76 -21.92
CA SER A 8 4.93 -6.44 -21.69
C SER A 8 5.32 -6.32 -20.22
N SER A 9 6.17 -7.23 -19.76
CA SER A 9 6.72 -7.17 -18.41
C SER A 9 7.47 -5.86 -18.17
N THR A 10 8.17 -5.34 -19.17
CA THR A 10 8.87 -4.07 -19.08
C THR A 10 7.91 -2.90 -18.86
N ARG A 11 6.78 -2.88 -19.55
CA ARG A 11 5.78 -1.82 -19.40
C ARG A 11 5.12 -1.87 -18.02
N ILE A 12 4.80 -3.06 -17.53
CA ILE A 12 4.24 -3.24 -16.18
C ILE A 12 5.24 -2.74 -15.13
N ARG A 13 6.50 -3.13 -15.28
CA ARG A 13 7.57 -2.71 -14.38
C ARG A 13 7.74 -1.19 -14.37
N THR A 14 7.74 -0.56 -15.53
CA THR A 14 7.83 0.90 -15.66
C THR A 14 6.67 1.61 -14.98
N ALA A 15 5.45 1.08 -15.14
CA ALA A 15 4.27 1.63 -14.47
C ALA A 15 4.39 1.53 -12.93
N LEU A 16 4.83 0.39 -12.41
CA LEU A 16 5.03 0.22 -10.96
C LEU A 16 6.11 1.17 -10.43
N GLU A 17 7.24 1.28 -11.10
CA GLU A 17 8.34 2.17 -10.71
C GLU A 17 7.95 3.64 -10.75
N GLY A 18 7.06 4.01 -11.64
CA GLY A 18 6.54 5.37 -11.74
C GLY A 18 5.34 5.67 -10.82
N GLY A 19 4.84 4.66 -10.13
CA GLY A 19 3.66 4.82 -9.26
C GLY A 19 2.34 4.84 -10.02
N ASP A 20 2.34 4.51 -11.31
CA ASP A 20 1.10 4.46 -12.12
C ASP A 20 0.40 3.12 -11.88
N ILE A 21 -0.22 3.01 -10.73
CA ILE A 21 -0.90 1.78 -10.31
C ILE A 21 -2.11 1.45 -11.20
N PRO A 22 -2.97 2.41 -11.60
CA PRO A 22 -4.06 2.08 -12.52
C PRO A 22 -3.56 1.47 -13.84
N ALA A 23 -2.48 1.98 -14.41
CA ALA A 23 -1.90 1.41 -15.63
C ALA A 23 -1.34 0.01 -15.39
N ALA A 24 -0.60 -0.19 -14.29
CA ALA A 24 -0.07 -1.51 -13.94
C ALA A 24 -1.20 -2.53 -13.75
N ASN A 25 -2.24 -2.15 -13.02
CA ASN A 25 -3.39 -3.02 -12.76
C ASN A 25 -4.15 -3.36 -14.05
N ALA A 26 -4.32 -2.39 -14.94
CA ALA A 26 -4.96 -2.63 -16.24
C ALA A 26 -4.15 -3.64 -17.08
N MET A 27 -2.82 -3.49 -17.10
CA MET A 27 -1.94 -4.41 -17.83
C MET A 27 -1.86 -5.80 -17.20
N LEU A 28 -1.92 -5.88 -15.85
CA LEU A 28 -1.93 -7.15 -15.14
C LEU A 28 -3.26 -7.89 -15.26
N GLY A 29 -4.35 -7.18 -15.56
CA GLY A 29 -5.70 -7.73 -15.54
C GLY A 29 -6.26 -7.96 -14.14
N MET A 30 -5.56 -7.51 -13.11
CA MET A 30 -5.94 -7.61 -11.71
C MET A 30 -5.18 -6.57 -10.89
N PRO A 31 -5.67 -6.19 -9.69
CA PRO A 31 -4.92 -5.28 -8.83
C PRO A 31 -3.56 -5.87 -8.40
N TYR A 32 -2.53 -5.05 -8.49
CA TYR A 32 -1.24 -5.40 -7.91
C TYR A 32 -1.41 -5.60 -6.40
N ALA A 33 -0.92 -6.71 -5.88
CA ALA A 33 -1.12 -7.06 -4.48
C ALA A 33 0.13 -7.71 -3.90
N ILE A 34 0.29 -7.57 -2.60
CA ILE A 34 1.32 -8.27 -1.84
C ILE A 34 0.68 -9.17 -0.80
N ARG A 35 1.40 -10.21 -0.43
CA ARG A 35 0.99 -11.16 0.60
C ARG A 35 2.20 -11.65 1.37
N PHE A 36 2.73 -10.79 2.24
CA PHE A 36 3.87 -11.14 3.08
C PHE A 36 3.41 -11.29 4.52
N ALA A 37 4.15 -12.07 5.30
CA ALA A 37 3.86 -12.24 6.72
C ALA A 37 3.97 -10.91 7.46
N VAL A 38 3.02 -10.65 8.36
CA VAL A 38 3.06 -9.46 9.23
C VAL A 38 4.16 -9.65 10.27
N GLN A 39 5.02 -8.66 10.38
CA GLN A 39 6.16 -8.64 11.30
C GLN A 39 6.05 -7.49 12.29
N HIS A 40 6.82 -7.55 13.36
CA HIS A 40 6.94 -6.43 14.28
C HIS A 40 7.63 -5.25 13.60
N GLY A 41 6.99 -4.08 13.65
CA GLY A 41 7.57 -2.82 13.19
C GLY A 41 8.20 -2.05 14.34
N ALA A 42 8.48 -0.75 14.10
CA ALA A 42 9.05 0.14 15.10
C ALA A 42 8.07 0.54 16.22
N GLY A 43 6.84 0.03 16.21
CA GLY A 43 5.83 0.40 17.18
C GLY A 43 5.26 1.80 17.01
N LEU A 44 5.52 2.44 15.88
CA LEU A 44 5.11 3.80 15.61
C LEU A 44 3.58 3.97 15.61
N GLY A 45 2.88 3.00 15.03
CA GLY A 45 1.41 2.99 15.06
C GLY A 45 0.84 2.97 16.47
N ARG A 46 1.47 2.23 17.37
CA ARG A 46 1.09 2.18 18.78
C ARG A 46 1.29 3.55 19.45
N THR A 47 2.42 4.20 19.19
CA THR A 47 2.75 5.53 19.72
C THR A 47 1.76 6.59 19.23
N LEU A 48 1.32 6.48 17.97
CA LEU A 48 0.39 7.42 17.34
C LEU A 48 -1.08 7.10 17.63
N GLY A 49 -1.38 5.96 18.25
CA GLY A 49 -2.75 5.48 18.43
C GLY A 49 -3.42 5.05 17.14
N VAL A 50 -2.64 4.76 16.10
CA VAL A 50 -3.13 4.27 14.80
C VAL A 50 -2.56 2.88 14.55
N PRO A 51 -3.37 1.82 14.66
CA PRO A 51 -2.88 0.47 14.43
C PRO A 51 -2.40 0.28 13.00
N THR A 52 -1.16 -0.21 12.84
CA THR A 52 -0.60 -0.52 11.52
C THR A 52 -0.05 -1.94 11.51
N ILE A 53 -0.12 -2.57 10.35
CA ILE A 53 0.60 -3.82 10.10
C ILE A 53 1.88 -3.52 9.32
N ASN A 54 2.94 -4.26 9.61
CA ASN A 54 4.23 -4.11 8.98
C ASN A 54 4.58 -5.36 8.20
N GLN A 55 4.85 -5.20 6.91
CA GLN A 55 5.27 -6.27 6.01
C GLN A 55 6.57 -5.86 5.34
N ILE A 56 7.46 -6.82 5.12
CA ILE A 56 8.79 -6.55 4.55
C ILE A 56 8.88 -7.20 3.18
N TYR A 57 9.27 -6.41 2.17
CA TYR A 57 9.52 -6.94 0.82
C TYR A 57 10.77 -7.82 0.84
N PRO A 58 10.68 -9.05 0.32
CA PRO A 58 11.88 -9.85 0.10
C PRO A 58 12.82 -9.19 -0.89
N GLN A 59 14.13 -9.43 -0.74
CA GLN A 59 15.11 -8.95 -1.70
C GLN A 59 14.84 -9.51 -3.08
N GLY A 60 15.06 -8.69 -4.11
CA GLY A 60 14.89 -9.08 -5.51
C GLY A 60 13.48 -8.93 -6.06
N PHE A 61 12.50 -8.56 -5.23
CA PHE A 61 11.15 -8.27 -5.71
C PHE A 61 11.11 -6.94 -6.45
N GLN A 62 10.30 -6.89 -7.50
CA GLN A 62 10.01 -5.64 -8.19
C GLN A 62 9.26 -4.69 -7.26
N LEU A 63 9.80 -3.50 -7.05
CA LEU A 63 9.25 -2.53 -6.12
C LEU A 63 8.44 -1.46 -6.85
N PRO A 64 7.23 -1.13 -6.36
CA PRO A 64 6.55 0.09 -6.77
C PRO A 64 7.32 1.33 -6.30
N ARG A 65 6.98 2.49 -6.85
CA ARG A 65 7.53 3.78 -6.39
C ARG A 65 7.29 3.94 -4.89
N PHE A 66 8.28 4.41 -4.16
CA PHE A 66 8.11 4.69 -2.73
C PHE A 66 7.15 5.87 -2.51
N GLY A 67 6.30 5.72 -1.51
CA GLY A 67 5.32 6.74 -1.18
C GLY A 67 4.11 6.15 -0.47
N ILE A 68 3.02 6.91 -0.49
CA ILE A 68 1.77 6.56 0.19
C ILE A 68 0.74 6.18 -0.86
N TYR A 69 0.04 5.07 -0.60
CA TYR A 69 -0.91 4.46 -1.53
C TYR A 69 -2.29 4.29 -0.91
N ILE A 70 -3.30 4.43 -1.75
CA ILE A 70 -4.63 3.87 -1.48
C ILE A 70 -4.55 2.38 -1.71
N THR A 71 -4.92 1.61 -0.70
CA THR A 71 -4.92 0.15 -0.73
C THR A 71 -6.23 -0.38 -0.14
N ARG A 72 -6.46 -1.67 -0.30
CA ARG A 72 -7.42 -2.40 0.53
C ARG A 72 -6.77 -3.68 1.01
N THR A 73 -7.12 -4.07 2.23
CA THR A 73 -6.49 -5.21 2.89
C THR A 73 -7.55 -6.25 3.22
N LYS A 74 -7.29 -7.50 2.80
CA LYS A 74 -8.18 -8.62 3.08
C LYS A 74 -7.78 -9.29 4.37
N ILE A 75 -8.71 -9.31 5.33
CA ILE A 75 -8.52 -9.96 6.62
C ILE A 75 -9.67 -10.96 6.79
N GLY A 76 -9.35 -12.25 6.78
CA GLY A 76 -10.36 -13.30 6.68
C GLY A 76 -11.10 -13.17 5.35
N GLU A 77 -12.41 -13.07 5.39
CA GLU A 77 -13.24 -12.92 4.19
C GLU A 77 -13.63 -11.47 3.91
N LYS A 78 -13.15 -10.52 4.72
CA LYS A 78 -13.55 -9.11 4.62
C LYS A 78 -12.43 -8.24 4.09
N TRP A 79 -12.79 -7.32 3.19
CA TRP A 79 -11.91 -6.28 2.68
C TRP A 79 -12.09 -4.97 3.45
N TYR A 80 -10.98 -4.36 3.82
CA TYR A 80 -10.94 -3.08 4.53
C TYR A 80 -10.22 -2.03 3.69
N PRO A 81 -10.82 -0.85 3.47
CA PRO A 81 -10.04 0.27 2.93
C PRO A 81 -8.86 0.57 3.84
N SER A 82 -7.71 0.83 3.24
CA SER A 82 -6.47 1.03 4.00
C SER A 82 -5.55 2.02 3.29
N ALA A 83 -4.56 2.50 4.03
CA ALA A 83 -3.50 3.35 3.50
C ALA A 83 -2.16 2.69 3.77
N THR A 84 -1.31 2.62 2.76
CA THR A 84 -0.03 1.93 2.83
C THR A 84 1.12 2.88 2.51
N GLY A 85 2.09 2.96 3.43
CA GLY A 85 3.36 3.63 3.19
C GLY A 85 4.42 2.62 2.79
N LEU A 86 5.04 2.83 1.64
CA LEU A 86 6.12 2.00 1.12
C LEU A 86 7.42 2.79 1.15
N GLY A 87 8.44 2.26 1.80
CA GLY A 87 9.73 2.93 1.88
C GLY A 87 10.80 2.07 2.52
N THR A 88 11.98 2.66 2.65
CA THR A 88 13.11 1.99 3.31
C THR A 88 13.18 2.41 4.77
N ARG A 89 13.58 1.44 5.61
CA ARG A 89 13.90 1.70 7.01
C ARG A 89 15.30 1.21 7.28
N PRO A 90 16.23 2.11 7.69
CA PRO A 90 17.56 1.67 8.08
C PRO A 90 17.49 0.78 9.31
N THR A 91 18.23 -0.32 9.28
CA THR A 91 18.38 -1.19 10.46
C THR A 91 19.63 -0.80 11.23
N VAL A 92 19.54 -0.78 12.56
CA VAL A 92 20.57 -0.23 13.45
C VAL A 92 21.92 -0.97 13.36
N ASN A 93 21.91 -2.24 12.95
CA ASN A 93 23.09 -3.11 12.92
C ASN A 93 23.40 -3.72 11.57
N ASP A 94 22.81 -3.21 10.50
CA ASP A 94 22.95 -3.76 9.17
C ASP A 94 23.08 -2.62 8.16
N ASP A 95 24.08 -2.71 7.27
CA ASP A 95 24.28 -1.71 6.23
C ASP A 95 23.19 -1.81 5.14
N THR A 96 22.29 -2.79 5.24
CA THR A 96 21.21 -3.00 4.27
C THR A 96 19.91 -2.39 4.76
N SER A 97 19.34 -1.48 3.97
CA SER A 97 18.00 -0.96 4.19
C SER A 97 16.95 -1.99 3.79
N LYS A 98 15.99 -2.26 4.67
CA LYS A 98 14.84 -3.09 4.34
C LYS A 98 13.73 -2.24 3.77
N VAL A 99 13.06 -2.75 2.73
CA VAL A 99 11.86 -2.13 2.16
C VAL A 99 10.66 -2.60 2.95
N THR A 100 9.98 -1.67 3.58
CA THR A 100 8.84 -1.96 4.44
C THR A 100 7.55 -1.40 3.87
N CYS A 101 6.48 -2.13 4.10
CA CYS A 101 5.11 -1.78 3.79
C CYS A 101 4.36 -1.62 5.11
N GLU A 102 4.05 -0.41 5.49
CA GLU A 102 3.26 -0.13 6.70
C GLU A 102 1.85 0.24 6.29
N THR A 103 0.88 -0.58 6.70
CA THR A 103 -0.52 -0.39 6.31
C THR A 103 -1.37 -0.05 7.51
N PHE A 104 -2.03 1.11 7.44
CA PHE A 104 -3.03 1.54 8.40
C PHE A 104 -4.42 1.10 7.92
N ILE A 105 -5.14 0.37 8.78
CA ILE A 105 -6.44 -0.22 8.46
C ILE A 105 -7.50 0.36 9.39
N PRO A 106 -8.19 1.46 8.98
CA PRO A 106 -9.23 2.05 9.82
C PRO A 106 -10.36 1.06 10.11
N GLY A 107 -10.85 1.07 11.33
CA GLY A 107 -11.95 0.22 11.74
C GLY A 107 -11.59 -1.22 12.04
N PHE A 108 -10.32 -1.60 11.88
CA PHE A 108 -9.83 -2.91 12.29
C PHE A 108 -9.13 -2.82 13.64
N SER A 109 -9.42 -3.75 14.52
CA SER A 109 -8.69 -3.96 15.76
C SER A 109 -8.37 -5.44 15.91
N GLY A 110 -7.19 -5.75 16.37
CA GLY A 110 -6.74 -7.12 16.54
C GLY A 110 -5.27 -7.28 16.21
N ASP A 111 -4.77 -8.50 16.36
CA ASP A 111 -3.39 -8.84 16.11
C ASP A 111 -3.31 -9.73 14.87
N LEU A 112 -2.58 -9.27 13.86
CA LEU A 112 -2.31 -10.02 12.63
C LEU A 112 -0.88 -10.55 12.57
N TYR A 113 -0.15 -10.46 13.66
CA TYR A 113 1.23 -10.92 13.70
C TYR A 113 1.35 -12.38 13.27
N GLY A 114 2.22 -12.64 12.31
CA GLY A 114 2.41 -13.97 11.71
C GLY A 114 1.41 -14.34 10.62
N ALA A 115 0.30 -13.59 10.48
CA ALA A 115 -0.62 -13.75 9.37
C ALA A 115 -0.03 -13.16 8.08
N ASP A 116 -0.61 -13.49 6.94
CA ASP A 116 -0.17 -13.00 5.63
C ASP A 116 -1.34 -12.39 4.85
N PRO A 117 -1.90 -11.26 5.34
CA PRO A 117 -3.02 -10.63 4.66
C PRO A 117 -2.64 -10.12 3.27
N VAL A 118 -3.61 -10.13 2.36
CA VAL A 118 -3.44 -9.58 1.02
C VAL A 118 -3.65 -8.07 1.09
N VAL A 119 -2.69 -7.30 0.56
CA VAL A 119 -2.82 -5.84 0.42
C VAL A 119 -2.81 -5.52 -1.07
N GLU A 120 -3.94 -5.03 -1.58
CA GLU A 120 -4.11 -4.62 -2.97
C GLU A 120 -3.84 -3.13 -3.11
N PHE A 121 -3.02 -2.75 -4.08
CA PHE A 121 -2.69 -1.36 -4.40
C PHE A 121 -3.63 -0.84 -5.46
N HIS A 122 -4.20 0.35 -5.26
CA HIS A 122 -5.16 0.94 -6.18
C HIS A 122 -4.72 2.30 -6.74
N ALA A 123 -4.11 3.15 -5.93
CA ALA A 123 -3.67 4.47 -6.39
C ALA A 123 -2.51 4.98 -5.55
N TYR A 124 -1.64 5.76 -6.20
CA TYR A 124 -0.55 6.48 -5.55
C TYR A 124 -1.07 7.84 -5.08
N LEU A 125 -0.82 8.21 -3.83
CA LEU A 125 -1.28 9.48 -3.27
C LEU A 125 -0.18 10.54 -3.23
N SER A 126 0.96 10.21 -2.64
CA SER A 126 2.01 11.20 -2.41
C SER A 126 3.36 10.53 -2.17
N PRO A 127 4.47 11.26 -2.45
CA PRO A 127 5.80 10.77 -2.11
C PRO A 127 5.97 10.59 -0.60
N SER A 128 6.89 9.72 -0.22
CA SER A 128 7.38 9.66 1.16
C SER A 128 8.06 10.98 1.50
N LYS A 129 7.79 11.50 2.69
CA LYS A 129 8.44 12.71 3.17
C LYS A 129 8.79 12.56 4.65
N LYS A 130 9.77 13.35 5.09
CA LYS A 130 10.07 13.48 6.52
C LYS A 130 9.04 14.40 7.15
N PHE A 131 8.58 14.03 8.34
CA PHE A 131 7.63 14.84 9.11
C PHE A 131 8.38 15.54 10.23
N ASP A 132 8.05 16.82 10.46
CA ASP A 132 8.67 17.62 11.52
C ASP A 132 8.12 17.25 12.90
N SER A 133 6.95 16.63 12.94
CA SER A 133 6.33 16.21 14.20
C SER A 133 5.52 14.91 14.01
N LEU A 134 5.24 14.26 15.14
CA LEU A 134 4.36 13.08 15.16
C LEU A 134 2.92 13.45 14.77
N ASP A 135 2.47 14.65 15.11
CA ASP A 135 1.14 15.14 14.75
C ASP A 135 0.96 15.28 13.24
N GLU A 136 1.97 15.80 12.54
CA GLU A 136 1.97 15.86 11.07
C GLU A 136 1.90 14.48 10.43
N LEU A 137 2.68 13.53 10.95
CA LEU A 137 2.65 12.15 10.49
C LEU A 137 1.26 11.53 10.70
N LYS A 138 0.70 11.73 11.88
CA LYS A 138 -0.64 11.23 12.23
C LYS A 138 -1.71 11.81 11.29
N ASP A 139 -1.66 13.11 11.04
CA ASP A 139 -2.60 13.78 10.14
C ASP A 139 -2.48 13.24 8.72
N CYS A 140 -1.26 13.01 8.25
CA CYS A 140 -1.01 12.43 6.93
C CYS A 140 -1.60 11.02 6.82
N ILE A 141 -1.41 10.17 7.83
CA ILE A 141 -1.96 8.81 7.87
C ILE A 141 -3.49 8.85 7.86
N HIS A 142 -4.09 9.69 8.68
CA HIS A 142 -5.54 9.82 8.74
C HIS A 142 -6.12 10.36 7.43
N HIS A 143 -5.45 11.33 6.81
CA HIS A 143 -5.87 11.84 5.51
C HIS A 143 -5.85 10.76 4.43
N ALA A 144 -4.77 9.99 4.36
CA ALA A 144 -4.63 8.89 3.41
C ALA A 144 -5.71 7.82 3.64
N ALA A 145 -5.96 7.48 4.89
CA ALA A 145 -7.00 6.50 5.25
C ALA A 145 -8.39 6.97 4.84
N ARG A 146 -8.69 8.25 5.04
CA ARG A 146 -9.95 8.86 4.62
C ARG A 146 -10.10 8.81 3.11
N ARG A 147 -9.05 9.12 2.37
CA ARG A 147 -9.03 9.02 0.91
C ARG A 147 -9.31 7.59 0.45
N ALA A 148 -8.74 6.59 1.14
CA ALA A 148 -9.01 5.18 0.84
C ALA A 148 -10.47 4.83 1.09
N GLN A 149 -11.03 5.26 2.21
CA GLN A 149 -12.44 5.03 2.52
C GLN A 149 -13.37 5.65 1.46
N GLU A 150 -13.09 6.87 1.03
CA GLU A 150 -13.84 7.54 -0.04
C GLU A 150 -13.70 6.81 -1.37
N TYR A 151 -12.50 6.35 -1.69
CA TYR A 151 -12.21 5.64 -2.94
C TYR A 151 -13.07 4.39 -3.08
N PHE A 152 -13.16 3.57 -2.02
CA PHE A 152 -13.91 2.32 -2.04
C PHE A 152 -15.39 2.49 -1.73
N ALA A 153 -15.82 3.63 -1.21
CA ALA A 153 -17.23 3.95 -0.99
C ALA A 153 -17.94 4.42 -2.26
N LYS A 154 -17.19 4.86 -3.29
CA LYS A 154 -17.80 5.25 -4.57
C LYS A 154 -18.44 4.03 -5.21
N PRO A 155 -19.74 4.10 -5.59
CA PRO A 155 -20.35 3.00 -6.32
C PRO A 155 -19.54 2.77 -7.60
N GLU A 156 -19.24 1.50 -7.87
CA GLU A 156 -18.72 1.14 -9.18
C GLU A 156 -19.65 1.75 -10.23
N LYS A 157 -19.10 2.57 -11.12
CA LYS A 157 -19.85 2.95 -12.30
C LYS A 157 -20.15 1.64 -13.02
N LYS A 158 -21.36 1.14 -12.85
CA LYS A 158 -21.82 0.05 -13.69
C LYS A 158 -21.56 0.52 -15.11
N ALA A 159 -20.73 -0.23 -15.82
CA ALA A 159 -20.56 0.01 -17.24
C ALA A 159 -21.98 0.13 -17.81
N GLN A 160 -22.34 1.32 -18.24
CA GLN A 160 -23.60 1.50 -18.98
C GLN A 160 -23.37 0.78 -20.30
N ASN A 161 -23.78 -0.50 -20.32
CA ASN A 161 -23.99 -1.16 -21.58
C ASN A 161 -25.21 -0.48 -22.19
N GLY A 162 -24.91 0.58 -22.91
CA GLY A 162 -25.92 1.21 -23.77
C GLY A 162 -26.21 0.36 -24.98
#